data_f99333c0cabdc0b91439d5a59e4f2426
#
_entry.id   f99333c0cabdc0b91439d5a59e4f2426
#
_cell.length_a   1.000
_cell.length_b   1.000
_cell.length_c   1.000
_cell.angle_alpha   90.00
_cell.angle_beta   90.00
_cell.angle_gamma   90.00
#
_symmetry.space_group_name_H-M   'P 1'
#
loop_
_entity.id
_entity.type
_entity.pdbx_description
1 polymer ?
#
loop_
_entity_poly.entity_id
_entity_poly.type
_entity_poly.pdbx_seq_one_letter_code
_entity_poly.pdbx_strand_id
1 'polypeptide(L)'
;MRDRSRREFLKCSAATVCAAGLSTGALGRTHTAATRDARHEPPSPLAIKKGLVFDMLPEKLSYGDRFKLARDVGFEVVQVPTEPDAGKAEEIKKAADSAGIRIDSVMNMDHWKYPLSSSDRAAVEKSLAGMRTSLHNAKLWRADVVLLVPAVVDAKTSYHDAWARSQKEIRSLIPLAEELKVVIGIEEVWNKFLLSPLEMAKYIDEFQSPWIKAWFDVGNVVLYGYPQDWIHTLGRRIVKVHLKDFKRKEDGYAWVNLGDGDVDWGAVRQAFADVSYSGSFITELEGGDESYLRDVSGRIDRLLLGRS
;
A
#
# COMPACT_ATOMS: atom_id res chain seq x y z
N MET A 1 8.12 43.94 -0.80
CA MET A 1 8.90 42.87 -1.48
C MET A 1 7.96 42.18 -2.45
N ARG A 2 8.17 42.38 -3.76
CA ARG A 2 7.26 41.89 -4.80
C ARG A 2 7.46 40.41 -5.05
N ASP A 3 6.37 39.68 -5.00
CA ASP A 3 6.26 38.26 -5.26
C ASP A 3 6.69 37.96 -6.70
N ARG A 4 7.76 37.19 -6.91
CA ARG A 4 8.20 36.71 -8.21
C ARG A 4 7.46 35.44 -8.56
N SER A 5 6.61 35.50 -9.59
CA SER A 5 5.80 34.39 -10.01
C SER A 5 6.65 33.26 -10.63
N ARG A 6 6.19 32.00 -10.48
CA ARG A 6 6.77 30.77 -11.05
C ARG A 6 7.06 30.84 -12.57
N ARG A 7 6.48 31.78 -13.29
CA ARG A 7 6.70 32.02 -14.75
C ARG A 7 8.06 32.61 -15.08
N GLU A 8 8.73 33.29 -14.14
CA GLU A 8 10.05 33.89 -14.40
C GLU A 8 11.20 32.92 -14.22
N PHE A 9 11.01 31.86 -13.41
CA PHE A 9 12.03 30.83 -13.19
C PHE A 9 12.27 29.95 -14.43
N LEU A 10 11.28 29.76 -15.30
CA LEU A 10 11.37 28.91 -16.48
C LEU A 10 11.94 29.61 -17.72
N LYS A 11 12.27 30.90 -17.67
CA LYS A 11 12.80 31.68 -18.82
C LYS A 11 14.33 31.81 -18.84
N CYS A 12 15.05 31.33 -17.86
CA CYS A 12 16.50 31.50 -17.77
C CYS A 12 17.37 30.29 -18.19
N SER A 13 16.82 29.32 -18.88
CA SER A 13 17.58 28.12 -19.31
C SER A 13 17.52 27.86 -20.81
N ALA A 14 17.68 28.89 -21.60
CA ALA A 14 17.85 28.74 -23.06
C ALA A 14 18.73 29.86 -23.59
N ALA A 15 20.05 29.66 -23.62
CA ALA A 15 21.03 30.20 -24.57
C ALA A 15 22.45 29.92 -24.08
N THR A 16 23.17 29.06 -24.73
CA THR A 16 24.43 29.32 -25.44
C THR A 16 25.08 27.99 -25.81
N VAL A 17 24.89 27.56 -27.04
CA VAL A 17 25.77 26.59 -27.71
C VAL A 17 26.57 27.41 -28.69
N CYS A 18 27.87 27.59 -28.46
CA CYS A 18 28.83 28.03 -29.45
C CYS A 18 29.61 26.86 -30.01
N ALA A 19 29.58 26.74 -31.32
CA ALA A 19 30.29 25.76 -32.13
C ALA A 19 31.80 26.04 -32.17
N ALA A 20 32.63 25.00 -32.17
CA ALA A 20 33.93 25.02 -32.80
C ALA A 20 34.23 23.63 -33.36
N GLY A 21 34.51 23.57 -34.63
CA GLY A 21 34.65 22.37 -35.44
C GLY A 21 36.09 21.95 -35.68
N LEU A 22 36.22 20.90 -36.53
CA LEU A 22 37.40 20.35 -37.26
C LEU A 22 38.20 19.31 -36.44
N SER A 23 38.61 18.15 -36.91
CA SER A 23 38.62 17.46 -38.21
C SER A 23 39.16 16.04 -38.06
N THR A 24 38.66 15.14 -38.90
CA THR A 24 39.30 13.98 -39.57
C THR A 24 39.99 12.86 -38.77
N GLY A 25 39.52 11.64 -39.03
CA GLY A 25 40.24 10.40 -38.79
C GLY A 25 39.33 9.18 -38.99
N ALA A 26 39.22 8.71 -40.25
CA ALA A 26 38.50 7.49 -40.60
C ALA A 26 39.32 6.25 -40.21
N LEU A 27 38.73 5.30 -39.49
CA LEU A 27 39.07 3.88 -39.52
C LEU A 27 37.81 3.07 -39.24
N GLY A 28 37.30 2.44 -40.25
CA GLY A 28 36.11 1.61 -40.20
C GLY A 28 36.32 0.34 -39.35
N ARG A 29 35.38 0.12 -38.46
CA ARG A 29 35.00 -1.19 -37.96
C ARG A 29 33.48 -1.25 -37.97
N THR A 30 32.97 -1.98 -38.93
CA THR A 30 31.55 -2.38 -38.96
C THR A 30 31.27 -3.32 -37.81
N HIS A 31 30.78 -2.78 -36.70
CA HIS A 31 30.06 -3.58 -35.73
C HIS A 31 28.59 -3.64 -36.18
N THR A 32 28.23 -4.76 -36.78
CA THR A 32 26.83 -5.15 -36.92
C THR A 32 26.24 -5.24 -35.50
N ALA A 33 25.60 -4.19 -35.08
CA ALA A 33 24.73 -4.23 -33.91
C ALA A 33 23.52 -5.12 -34.28
N ALA A 34 23.56 -6.37 -33.85
CA ALA A 34 22.36 -7.19 -33.81
C ALA A 34 21.41 -6.55 -32.83
N THR A 35 20.47 -5.77 -33.34
CA THR A 35 19.27 -5.39 -32.60
C THR A 35 18.51 -6.68 -32.29
N ARG A 36 18.78 -7.25 -31.12
CA ARG A 36 17.84 -8.19 -30.51
C ARG A 36 16.55 -7.40 -30.26
N ASP A 37 15.59 -7.62 -31.11
CA ASP A 37 14.19 -7.34 -30.88
C ASP A 37 13.80 -8.18 -29.65
N ALA A 38 13.98 -7.62 -28.48
CA ALA A 38 13.48 -8.20 -27.24
C ALA A 38 11.95 -8.10 -27.33
N ARG A 39 11.34 -9.10 -27.96
CA ARG A 39 9.90 -9.33 -27.83
C ARG A 39 9.66 -9.40 -26.33
N HIS A 40 8.96 -8.39 -25.83
CA HIS A 40 8.47 -8.36 -24.47
C HIS A 40 7.48 -9.52 -24.35
N GLU A 41 7.96 -10.68 -23.88
CA GLU A 41 7.03 -11.71 -23.43
C GLU A 41 6.16 -11.06 -22.35
N PRO A 42 4.83 -11.21 -22.41
CA PRO A 42 3.98 -10.71 -21.35
C PRO A 42 4.46 -11.31 -20.03
N PRO A 43 4.62 -10.49 -18.97
CA PRO A 43 5.11 -10.99 -17.68
C PRO A 43 4.22 -12.15 -17.22
N SER A 44 4.83 -13.19 -16.68
CA SER A 44 4.14 -14.35 -16.12
C SER A 44 3.04 -13.89 -15.15
N PRO A 45 1.89 -14.57 -15.10
CA PRO A 45 0.82 -14.22 -14.17
C PRO A 45 1.35 -14.14 -12.74
N LEU A 46 1.09 -13.05 -12.05
CA LEU A 46 1.45 -12.91 -10.63
C LEU A 46 0.62 -13.92 -9.81
N ALA A 47 1.30 -14.72 -8.97
CA ALA A 47 0.67 -15.66 -8.05
C ALA A 47 0.12 -14.91 -6.81
N ILE A 48 -0.85 -14.04 -7.03
CA ILE A 48 -1.40 -13.10 -6.04
C ILE A 48 -2.86 -13.40 -5.81
N LYS A 49 -3.30 -13.28 -4.57
CA LYS A 49 -4.70 -13.34 -4.19
C LYS A 49 -5.30 -11.93 -4.24
N LYS A 50 -6.49 -11.83 -4.80
CA LYS A 50 -7.24 -10.58 -4.80
C LYS A 50 -8.22 -10.52 -3.63
N GLY A 51 -8.27 -9.37 -2.99
CA GLY A 51 -9.12 -9.12 -1.85
C GLY A 51 -9.71 -7.72 -1.83
N LEU A 52 -10.49 -7.46 -0.80
CA LEU A 52 -11.07 -6.15 -0.52
C LEU A 52 -11.08 -5.88 0.98
N VAL A 53 -11.20 -4.61 1.36
CA VAL A 53 -11.52 -4.25 2.73
C VAL A 53 -12.98 -4.55 3.02
N PHE A 54 -13.28 -5.06 4.22
CA PHE A 54 -14.61 -5.52 4.60
C PHE A 54 -15.67 -4.41 4.50
N ASP A 55 -15.28 -3.15 4.72
CA ASP A 55 -16.18 -2.01 4.69
C ASP A 55 -16.67 -1.64 3.28
N MET A 56 -16.08 -2.19 2.22
CA MET A 56 -16.62 -2.09 0.86
C MET A 56 -17.91 -2.91 0.67
N LEU A 57 -18.17 -3.88 1.55
CA LEU A 57 -19.35 -4.74 1.49
C LEU A 57 -20.56 -4.06 2.14
N PRO A 58 -21.79 -4.25 1.59
CA PRO A 58 -22.98 -3.57 2.08
C PRO A 58 -23.25 -3.83 3.57
N GLU A 59 -23.27 -2.77 4.39
CA GLU A 59 -23.44 -2.87 5.85
C GLU A 59 -24.78 -3.51 6.29
N LYS A 60 -25.79 -3.47 5.43
CA LYS A 60 -27.13 -4.04 5.71
C LYS A 60 -27.14 -5.56 5.74
N LEU A 61 -26.10 -6.21 5.19
CA LEU A 61 -25.98 -7.65 5.16
C LEU A 61 -25.35 -8.18 6.45
N SER A 62 -25.71 -9.41 6.83
CA SER A 62 -25.04 -10.12 7.92
C SER A 62 -23.56 -10.38 7.59
N TYR A 63 -22.72 -10.67 8.59
CA TYR A 63 -21.34 -11.07 8.35
C TYR A 63 -21.23 -12.22 7.33
N GLY A 64 -22.09 -13.25 7.48
CA GLY A 64 -22.09 -14.39 6.57
C GLY A 64 -22.42 -14.02 5.13
N ASP A 65 -23.45 -13.18 4.93
CA ASP A 65 -23.85 -12.74 3.60
C ASP A 65 -22.80 -11.81 2.97
N ARG A 66 -22.14 -10.93 3.76
CA ARG A 66 -21.04 -10.10 3.29
C ARG A 66 -19.86 -10.95 2.81
N PHE A 67 -19.40 -11.92 3.59
CA PHE A 67 -18.33 -12.83 3.19
C PHE A 67 -18.70 -13.69 1.98
N LYS A 68 -19.93 -14.19 1.92
CA LYS A 68 -20.42 -14.92 0.78
C LYS A 68 -20.43 -14.05 -0.48
N LEU A 69 -20.94 -12.83 -0.39
CA LEU A 69 -20.93 -11.86 -1.49
C LEU A 69 -19.50 -11.63 -2.00
N ALA A 70 -18.55 -11.35 -1.10
CA ALA A 70 -17.15 -11.14 -1.49
C ALA A 70 -16.61 -12.32 -2.32
N ARG A 71 -16.82 -13.56 -1.87
CA ARG A 71 -16.43 -14.76 -2.61
C ARG A 71 -17.15 -14.87 -3.96
N ASP A 72 -18.45 -14.66 -3.99
CA ASP A 72 -19.30 -14.90 -5.18
C ASP A 72 -19.03 -13.87 -6.30
N VAL A 73 -18.52 -12.67 -5.95
CA VAL A 73 -18.03 -11.69 -6.94
C VAL A 73 -16.56 -11.90 -7.31
N GLY A 74 -15.89 -12.92 -6.76
CA GLY A 74 -14.58 -13.39 -7.18
C GLY A 74 -13.40 -12.91 -6.33
N PHE A 75 -13.61 -12.36 -5.13
CA PHE A 75 -12.52 -12.13 -4.19
C PHE A 75 -12.13 -13.41 -3.45
N GLU A 76 -10.85 -13.56 -3.15
CA GLU A 76 -10.26 -14.74 -2.52
C GLU A 76 -9.96 -14.52 -1.03
N VAL A 77 -9.78 -13.25 -0.65
CA VAL A 77 -9.42 -12.86 0.72
C VAL A 77 -10.11 -11.56 1.12
N VAL A 78 -10.20 -11.32 2.42
CA VAL A 78 -10.80 -10.09 3.00
C VAL A 78 -9.90 -9.53 4.10
N GLN A 79 -9.73 -8.22 4.11
CA GLN A 79 -9.19 -7.49 5.25
C GLN A 79 -10.34 -7.05 6.15
N VAL A 80 -10.30 -7.39 7.43
CA VAL A 80 -11.35 -7.11 8.40
C VAL A 80 -10.87 -6.08 9.43
N PRO A 81 -11.70 -5.09 9.82
CA PRO A 81 -11.38 -4.20 10.93
C PRO A 81 -11.17 -4.96 12.25
N THR A 82 -10.41 -4.37 13.15
CA THR A 82 -10.25 -4.90 14.52
C THR A 82 -11.62 -4.95 15.22
N GLU A 83 -11.92 -6.09 15.84
CA GLU A 83 -13.12 -6.27 16.68
C GLU A 83 -12.71 -6.49 18.14
N PRO A 84 -13.01 -5.54 19.04
CA PRO A 84 -12.65 -5.66 20.44
C PRO A 84 -13.57 -6.59 21.25
N ASP A 85 -14.79 -6.84 20.79
CA ASP A 85 -15.71 -7.79 21.43
C ASP A 85 -15.36 -9.22 21.01
N ALA A 86 -14.99 -10.04 21.99
CA ALA A 86 -14.57 -11.42 21.74
C ALA A 86 -15.68 -12.29 21.13
N GLY A 87 -16.95 -12.06 21.51
CA GLY A 87 -18.09 -12.81 20.97
C GLY A 87 -18.29 -12.50 19.49
N LYS A 88 -18.25 -11.23 19.13
CA LYS A 88 -18.32 -10.80 17.72
C LYS A 88 -17.10 -11.25 16.91
N ALA A 89 -15.91 -11.23 17.49
CA ALA A 89 -14.71 -11.73 16.82
C ALA A 89 -14.86 -13.22 16.45
N GLU A 90 -15.42 -14.04 17.34
CA GLU A 90 -15.74 -15.45 17.06
C GLU A 90 -16.87 -15.59 16.02
N GLU A 91 -17.89 -14.72 16.05
CA GLU A 91 -18.95 -14.69 15.05
C GLU A 91 -18.37 -14.40 13.66
N ILE A 92 -17.52 -13.39 13.52
CA ILE A 92 -16.82 -13.03 12.28
C ILE A 92 -16.02 -14.22 11.75
N LYS A 93 -15.25 -14.90 12.63
CA LYS A 93 -14.52 -16.08 12.25
C LYS A 93 -15.41 -17.17 11.66
N LYS A 94 -16.48 -17.52 12.40
CA LYS A 94 -17.43 -18.57 11.96
C LYS A 94 -18.10 -18.21 10.63
N ALA A 95 -18.45 -16.92 10.44
CA ALA A 95 -19.05 -16.43 9.23
C ALA A 95 -18.10 -16.57 8.02
N ALA A 96 -16.83 -16.18 8.17
CA ALA A 96 -15.82 -16.32 7.14
C ALA A 96 -15.53 -17.79 6.80
N ASP A 97 -15.34 -18.64 7.84
CA ASP A 97 -15.13 -20.09 7.66
C ASP A 97 -16.31 -20.73 6.92
N SER A 98 -17.56 -20.39 7.29
CA SER A 98 -18.78 -20.91 6.64
C SER A 98 -18.94 -20.41 5.20
N ALA A 99 -18.54 -19.18 4.91
CA ALA A 99 -18.55 -18.63 3.56
C ALA A 99 -17.43 -19.20 2.68
N GLY A 100 -16.43 -19.86 3.25
CA GLY A 100 -15.27 -20.39 2.53
C GLY A 100 -14.34 -19.32 1.98
N ILE A 101 -14.26 -18.15 2.65
CA ILE A 101 -13.33 -17.07 2.30
C ILE A 101 -12.35 -16.81 3.45
N ARG A 102 -11.09 -16.54 3.14
CA ARG A 102 -10.06 -16.29 4.14
C ARG A 102 -10.06 -14.83 4.59
N ILE A 103 -10.02 -14.60 5.91
CA ILE A 103 -9.58 -13.32 6.46
C ILE A 103 -8.04 -13.30 6.35
N ASP A 104 -7.53 -12.37 5.56
CA ASP A 104 -6.10 -12.34 5.19
C ASP A 104 -5.29 -11.38 6.06
N SER A 105 -5.96 -10.34 6.56
CA SER A 105 -5.32 -9.29 7.33
C SER A 105 -6.33 -8.55 8.21
N VAL A 106 -5.80 -7.82 9.18
CA VAL A 106 -6.59 -6.99 10.09
C VAL A 106 -6.19 -5.54 9.92
N MET A 107 -7.17 -4.65 9.77
CA MET A 107 -6.95 -3.21 9.84
C MET A 107 -6.98 -2.77 11.30
N ASN A 108 -5.87 -2.22 11.80
CA ASN A 108 -5.82 -1.72 13.16
C ASN A 108 -6.78 -0.54 13.35
N MET A 109 -7.45 -0.54 14.48
CA MET A 109 -8.35 0.53 14.86
C MET A 109 -7.61 1.71 15.50
N ASP A 110 -8.23 2.87 15.49
CA ASP A 110 -7.85 4.03 16.31
C ASP A 110 -6.47 4.67 16.05
N HIS A 111 -5.67 4.19 15.09
CA HIS A 111 -4.34 4.72 14.82
C HIS A 111 -4.35 6.21 14.42
N TRP A 112 -5.44 6.72 13.86
CA TRP A 112 -5.63 8.15 13.57
C TRP A 112 -5.96 8.97 14.80
N LYS A 113 -6.82 8.43 15.66
CA LYS A 113 -7.30 9.09 16.87
C LYS A 113 -6.28 9.05 18.00
N TYR A 114 -5.51 7.96 18.07
CA TYR A 114 -4.52 7.70 19.08
C TYR A 114 -3.19 7.29 18.44
N PRO A 115 -2.46 8.24 17.80
CA PRO A 115 -1.22 7.90 17.11
C PRO A 115 -0.11 7.52 18.10
N LEU A 116 0.70 6.51 17.75
CA LEU A 116 1.87 6.09 18.56
C LEU A 116 2.93 7.19 18.69
N SER A 117 2.89 8.21 17.82
CA SER A 117 3.75 9.39 17.89
C SER A 117 3.31 10.45 18.89
N SER A 118 2.16 10.27 19.55
CA SER A 118 1.62 11.23 20.52
C SER A 118 2.57 11.46 21.70
N SER A 119 2.60 12.70 22.21
CA SER A 119 3.22 13.01 23.51
C SER A 119 2.32 12.69 24.69
N ASP A 120 1.02 12.48 24.46
CA ASP A 120 0.06 12.05 25.47
C ASP A 120 0.16 10.52 25.69
N ARG A 121 0.67 10.14 26.85
CA ARG A 121 0.83 8.73 27.22
C ARG A 121 -0.49 7.97 27.23
N ALA A 122 -1.60 8.60 27.59
CA ALA A 122 -2.91 7.95 27.61
C ALA A 122 -3.38 7.60 26.17
N ALA A 123 -3.11 8.48 25.22
CA ALA A 123 -3.37 8.20 23.79
C ALA A 123 -2.51 7.03 23.29
N VAL A 124 -1.21 7.03 23.61
CA VAL A 124 -0.30 5.94 23.23
C VAL A 124 -0.74 4.59 23.81
N GLU A 125 -1.13 4.54 25.09
CA GLU A 125 -1.61 3.30 25.73
C GLU A 125 -2.89 2.76 25.06
N LYS A 126 -3.82 3.63 24.65
CA LYS A 126 -4.99 3.19 23.87
C LYS A 126 -4.60 2.60 22.53
N SER A 127 -3.66 3.24 21.83
CA SER A 127 -3.15 2.72 20.56
C SER A 127 -2.49 1.36 20.73
N LEU A 128 -1.65 1.20 21.74
CA LEU A 128 -1.00 -0.08 22.05
C LEU A 128 -2.01 -1.17 22.43
N ALA A 129 -3.05 -0.82 23.20
CA ALA A 129 -4.14 -1.75 23.53
C ALA A 129 -4.89 -2.19 22.27
N GLY A 130 -5.23 -1.25 21.38
CA GLY A 130 -5.84 -1.55 20.07
C GLY A 130 -4.97 -2.47 19.22
N MET A 131 -3.68 -2.20 19.13
CA MET A 131 -2.74 -3.08 18.40
C MET A 131 -2.66 -4.49 18.98
N ARG A 132 -2.63 -4.64 20.31
CA ARG A 132 -2.68 -5.98 20.93
C ARG A 132 -3.97 -6.71 20.57
N THR A 133 -5.12 -6.04 20.62
CA THR A 133 -6.40 -6.60 20.18
C THR A 133 -6.34 -7.03 18.72
N SER A 134 -5.80 -6.18 17.83
CA SER A 134 -5.66 -6.48 16.40
C SER A 134 -4.79 -7.71 16.16
N LEU A 135 -3.67 -7.85 16.89
CA LEU A 135 -2.78 -9.01 16.79
C LEU A 135 -3.49 -10.30 17.27
N HIS A 136 -4.29 -10.25 18.35
CA HIS A 136 -5.08 -11.39 18.79
C HIS A 136 -6.22 -11.73 17.82
N ASN A 137 -6.91 -10.74 17.24
CA ASN A 137 -7.89 -10.98 16.18
C ASN A 137 -7.22 -11.64 14.95
N ALA A 138 -6.06 -11.16 14.53
CA ALA A 138 -5.33 -11.77 13.42
C ALA A 138 -5.01 -13.27 13.73
N LYS A 139 -4.55 -13.57 14.94
CA LYS A 139 -4.33 -14.95 15.36
C LYS A 139 -5.59 -15.80 15.34
N LEU A 140 -6.70 -15.28 15.89
CA LEU A 140 -7.99 -15.96 15.92
C LEU A 140 -8.50 -16.26 14.51
N TRP A 141 -8.40 -15.28 13.60
CA TRP A 141 -8.89 -15.37 12.22
C TRP A 141 -7.91 -16.04 11.26
N ARG A 142 -6.71 -16.44 11.72
CA ARG A 142 -5.62 -16.99 10.91
C ARG A 142 -5.13 -16.00 9.84
N ALA A 143 -5.29 -14.71 10.10
CA ALA A 143 -4.68 -13.64 9.31
C ALA A 143 -3.19 -13.57 9.64
N ASP A 144 -2.38 -13.17 8.66
CA ASP A 144 -0.91 -13.15 8.81
C ASP A 144 -0.34 -11.74 9.02
N VAL A 145 -1.14 -10.69 8.81
CA VAL A 145 -0.69 -9.29 8.92
C VAL A 145 -1.73 -8.42 9.61
N VAL A 146 -1.26 -7.52 10.47
CA VAL A 146 -2.04 -6.37 10.98
C VAL A 146 -1.48 -5.10 10.35
N LEU A 147 -2.34 -4.31 9.70
CA LEU A 147 -1.99 -2.99 9.18
C LEU A 147 -1.87 -1.98 10.32
N LEU A 148 -0.81 -1.19 10.31
CA LEU A 148 -0.58 -0.09 11.23
C LEU A 148 -0.12 1.19 10.51
N VAL A 149 -0.86 2.27 10.67
CA VAL A 149 -0.34 3.62 10.39
C VAL A 149 0.53 4.04 11.58
N PRO A 150 1.85 4.22 11.41
CA PRO A 150 2.78 4.25 12.55
C PRO A 150 2.76 5.56 13.33
N ALA A 151 2.47 6.68 12.68
CA ALA A 151 2.63 8.01 13.26
C ALA A 151 1.77 9.06 12.57
N VAL A 152 1.68 10.22 13.18
CA VAL A 152 1.14 11.45 12.57
C VAL A 152 2.12 12.58 12.87
N VAL A 153 2.45 13.39 11.87
CA VAL A 153 3.22 14.63 12.00
C VAL A 153 2.26 15.81 11.95
N ASP A 154 2.32 16.66 12.95
CA ASP A 154 1.51 17.88 13.06
C ASP A 154 2.30 19.04 13.68
N ALA A 155 1.62 20.16 13.96
CA ALA A 155 2.26 21.35 14.55
C ALA A 155 2.87 21.12 15.95
N LYS A 156 2.50 20.04 16.65
CA LYS A 156 2.96 19.68 18.00
C LYS A 156 3.86 18.44 18.01
N THR A 157 3.95 17.74 16.90
CA THR A 157 4.73 16.51 16.76
C THR A 157 5.64 16.64 15.55
N SER A 158 6.92 16.93 15.79
CA SER A 158 7.93 17.04 14.74
C SER A 158 8.14 15.70 14.03
N TYR A 159 8.72 15.73 12.83
CA TYR A 159 9.07 14.51 12.09
C TYR A 159 10.02 13.59 12.89
N HIS A 160 11.02 14.19 13.54
CA HIS A 160 11.95 13.48 14.41
C HIS A 160 11.24 12.83 15.61
N ASP A 161 10.34 13.56 16.27
CA ASP A 161 9.55 13.00 17.38
C ASP A 161 8.63 11.88 16.93
N ALA A 162 7.97 12.06 15.79
CA ALA A 162 7.11 11.03 15.19
C ALA A 162 7.89 9.75 14.93
N TRP A 163 9.09 9.86 14.36
CA TRP A 163 10.00 8.75 14.10
C TRP A 163 10.42 8.04 15.41
N ALA A 164 11.01 8.78 16.33
CA ALA A 164 11.56 8.20 17.55
C ALA A 164 10.49 7.58 18.46
N ARG A 165 9.35 8.28 18.64
CA ARG A 165 8.27 7.81 19.51
C ARG A 165 7.58 6.59 18.94
N SER A 166 7.19 6.62 17.66
CA SER A 166 6.49 5.49 17.05
C SER A 166 7.38 4.24 16.98
N GLN A 167 8.66 4.39 16.64
CA GLN A 167 9.59 3.25 16.67
C GLN A 167 9.71 2.62 18.05
N LYS A 168 9.84 3.44 19.10
CA LYS A 168 9.90 2.95 20.49
C LYS A 168 8.68 2.10 20.83
N GLU A 169 7.51 2.59 20.52
CA GLU A 169 6.25 1.92 20.88
C GLU A 169 6.01 0.66 20.01
N ILE A 170 6.33 0.71 18.71
CA ILE A 170 6.23 -0.47 17.83
C ILE A 170 7.18 -1.57 18.27
N ARG A 171 8.41 -1.24 18.70
CA ARG A 171 9.36 -2.23 19.27
C ARG A 171 8.77 -3.00 20.44
N SER A 172 7.93 -2.37 21.26
CA SER A 172 7.28 -3.04 22.40
C SER A 172 6.23 -4.09 21.98
N LEU A 173 5.74 -4.02 20.73
CA LEU A 173 4.78 -4.96 20.16
C LEU A 173 5.44 -6.17 19.47
N ILE A 174 6.72 -6.08 19.11
CA ILE A 174 7.44 -7.14 18.38
C ILE A 174 7.39 -8.49 19.09
N PRO A 175 7.62 -8.60 20.42
CA PRO A 175 7.55 -9.89 21.10
C PRO A 175 6.18 -10.58 20.96
N LEU A 176 5.08 -9.81 21.05
CA LEU A 176 3.73 -10.35 20.87
C LEU A 176 3.49 -10.75 19.39
N ALA A 177 3.93 -9.93 18.44
CA ALA A 177 3.83 -10.25 17.02
C ALA A 177 4.57 -11.57 16.69
N GLU A 178 5.75 -11.77 17.25
CA GLU A 178 6.54 -12.99 17.13
C GLU A 178 5.86 -14.21 17.77
N GLU A 179 5.35 -14.08 19.00
CA GLU A 179 4.61 -15.13 19.70
C GLU A 179 3.40 -15.60 18.89
N LEU A 180 2.62 -14.65 18.38
CA LEU A 180 1.41 -14.92 17.61
C LEU A 180 1.70 -15.31 16.16
N LYS A 181 2.93 -15.09 15.67
CA LYS A 181 3.36 -15.25 14.27
C LYS A 181 2.54 -14.38 13.31
N VAL A 182 2.34 -13.12 13.70
CA VAL A 182 1.60 -12.12 12.93
C VAL A 182 2.51 -10.94 12.63
N VAL A 183 2.60 -10.55 11.37
CA VAL A 183 3.42 -9.41 10.93
C VAL A 183 2.68 -8.10 11.19
N ILE A 184 3.39 -7.06 11.61
CA ILE A 184 2.90 -5.67 11.64
C ILE A 184 3.31 -5.02 10.33
N GLY A 185 2.32 -4.71 9.48
CA GLY A 185 2.50 -4.03 8.20
C GLY A 185 2.39 -2.51 8.38
N ILE A 186 3.50 -1.81 8.22
CA ILE A 186 3.56 -0.34 8.30
C ILE A 186 3.05 0.25 7.00
N GLU A 187 2.03 1.11 7.07
CA GLU A 187 1.46 1.78 5.91
C GLU A 187 1.87 3.25 5.86
N GLU A 188 2.26 3.72 4.66
CA GLU A 188 2.36 5.12 4.31
C GLU A 188 0.99 5.68 3.93
N VAL A 189 0.64 6.81 4.52
CA VAL A 189 -0.63 7.51 4.29
C VAL A 189 -0.40 9.03 4.28
N TRP A 190 -1.47 9.82 4.09
CA TRP A 190 -1.36 11.28 4.06
C TRP A 190 -1.29 11.94 5.46
N ASN A 191 -0.43 11.42 6.30
CA ASN A 191 -0.17 11.84 7.68
C ASN A 191 1.11 12.69 7.82
N LYS A 192 1.73 13.10 6.70
CA LYS A 192 3.00 13.84 6.64
C LYS A 192 4.19 13.07 7.21
N PHE A 193 4.13 11.74 7.18
CA PHE A 193 5.16 10.84 7.64
C PHE A 193 5.45 9.76 6.59
N LEU A 194 6.70 9.31 6.46
CA LEU A 194 7.17 8.35 5.44
C LEU A 194 6.87 8.86 4.01
N LEU A 195 7.37 10.04 3.69
CA LEU A 195 7.06 10.77 2.46
C LEU A 195 7.86 10.29 1.24
N SER A 196 8.79 9.36 1.40
CA SER A 196 9.56 8.77 0.31
C SER A 196 9.79 7.27 0.52
N PRO A 197 10.01 6.50 -0.55
CA PRO A 197 10.30 5.07 -0.44
C PRO A 197 11.60 4.79 0.33
N LEU A 198 12.57 5.68 0.25
CA LEU A 198 13.85 5.56 0.97
C LEU A 198 13.64 5.69 2.48
N GLU A 199 12.80 6.64 2.91
CA GLU A 199 12.47 6.82 4.34
C GLU A 199 11.69 5.61 4.87
N MET A 200 10.70 5.11 4.12
CA MET A 200 9.91 3.95 4.51
C MET A 200 10.78 2.70 4.61
N ALA A 201 11.66 2.46 3.64
CA ALA A 201 12.60 1.35 3.68
C ALA A 201 13.52 1.43 4.91
N LYS A 202 14.11 2.62 5.16
CA LYS A 202 14.96 2.86 6.34
C LYS A 202 14.20 2.66 7.63
N TYR A 203 12.99 3.22 7.75
CA TYR A 203 12.16 3.10 8.95
C TYR A 203 11.89 1.64 9.32
N ILE A 204 11.57 0.81 8.33
CA ILE A 204 11.31 -0.62 8.50
C ILE A 204 12.60 -1.37 8.86
N ASP A 205 13.70 -1.10 8.16
CA ASP A 205 14.97 -1.80 8.38
C ASP A 205 15.57 -1.53 9.77
N GLU A 206 15.36 -0.34 10.33
CA GLU A 206 15.83 0.00 11.67
C GLU A 206 15.22 -0.86 12.78
N PHE A 207 14.09 -1.54 12.56
CA PHE A 207 13.55 -2.50 13.53
C PHE A 207 14.39 -3.78 13.62
N GLN A 208 15.08 -4.17 12.55
CA GLN A 208 15.87 -5.41 12.47
C GLN A 208 15.05 -6.66 12.86
N SER A 209 13.78 -6.68 12.47
CA SER A 209 12.84 -7.74 12.82
C SER A 209 12.06 -8.23 11.59
N PRO A 210 11.88 -9.54 11.40
CA PRO A 210 11.06 -10.06 10.33
C PRO A 210 9.56 -9.78 10.53
N TRP A 211 9.16 -9.39 11.74
CA TRP A 211 7.77 -9.12 12.12
C TRP A 211 7.31 -7.69 11.80
N ILE A 212 8.20 -6.83 11.29
CA ILE A 212 7.87 -5.49 10.79
C ILE A 212 8.14 -5.44 9.29
N LYS A 213 7.11 -5.12 8.51
CA LYS A 213 7.15 -5.11 7.05
C LYS A 213 6.40 -3.89 6.49
N ALA A 214 6.46 -3.67 5.18
CA ALA A 214 5.70 -2.65 4.48
C ALA A 214 4.30 -3.17 4.13
N TRP A 215 3.30 -2.39 4.49
CA TRP A 215 2.00 -2.40 3.82
C TRP A 215 2.03 -1.26 2.81
N PHE A 216 2.01 -1.56 1.53
CA PHE A 216 2.18 -0.56 0.49
C PHE A 216 0.84 -0.18 -0.14
N ASP A 217 0.52 1.12 -0.21
CA ASP A 217 -0.68 1.61 -0.90
C ASP A 217 -0.30 2.27 -2.23
N VAL A 218 -0.78 1.71 -3.35
CA VAL A 218 -0.48 2.20 -4.70
C VAL A 218 -1.00 3.62 -4.93
N GLY A 219 -2.19 3.93 -4.42
CA GLY A 219 -2.83 5.23 -4.65
C GLY A 219 -2.27 6.34 -3.78
N ASN A 220 -1.94 6.06 -2.53
CA ASN A 220 -1.45 7.07 -1.58
C ASN A 220 -0.19 7.77 -2.07
N VAL A 221 0.70 7.05 -2.75
CA VAL A 221 2.00 7.59 -3.18
C VAL A 221 1.93 8.39 -4.48
N VAL A 222 0.84 8.32 -5.25
CA VAL A 222 0.70 9.02 -6.54
C VAL A 222 0.78 10.54 -6.39
N LEU A 223 0.41 11.07 -5.22
CA LEU A 223 0.53 12.49 -4.92
C LEU A 223 1.99 12.96 -4.88
N TYR A 224 2.91 12.09 -4.42
CA TYR A 224 4.30 12.43 -4.11
C TYR A 224 5.32 11.78 -5.05
N GLY A 225 4.92 10.78 -5.83
CA GLY A 225 5.85 10.03 -6.65
C GLY A 225 5.17 9.05 -7.61
N TYR A 226 5.87 7.98 -7.90
CA TYR A 226 5.44 6.95 -8.84
C TYR A 226 5.41 5.59 -8.13
N PRO A 227 4.27 4.88 -8.11
CA PRO A 227 4.13 3.61 -7.38
C PRO A 227 5.19 2.57 -7.74
N GLN A 228 5.55 2.44 -9.02
CA GLN A 228 6.57 1.49 -9.47
C GLN A 228 7.96 1.75 -8.87
N ASP A 229 8.34 3.02 -8.63
CA ASP A 229 9.59 3.38 -7.97
C ASP A 229 9.58 2.95 -6.48
N TRP A 230 8.45 3.17 -5.82
CA TRP A 230 8.25 2.69 -4.44
C TRP A 230 8.34 1.18 -4.34
N ILE A 231 7.70 0.45 -5.27
CA ILE A 231 7.71 -1.02 -5.30
C ILE A 231 9.15 -1.53 -5.44
N HIS A 232 9.94 -0.99 -6.37
CA HIS A 232 11.33 -1.39 -6.55
C HIS A 232 12.18 -1.11 -5.31
N THR A 233 12.02 0.08 -4.69
CA THR A 233 12.79 0.47 -3.51
C THR A 233 12.41 -0.36 -2.28
N LEU A 234 11.14 -0.62 -2.06
CA LEU A 234 10.66 -1.42 -0.93
C LEU A 234 10.95 -2.91 -1.12
N GLY A 235 10.79 -3.43 -2.33
CA GLY A 235 11.14 -4.80 -2.69
C GLY A 235 10.52 -5.83 -1.74
N ARG A 236 11.35 -6.72 -1.19
CA ARG A 236 10.93 -7.79 -0.27
C ARG A 236 10.38 -7.32 1.10
N ARG A 237 10.39 -6.03 1.35
CA ARG A 237 9.76 -5.46 2.54
C ARG A 237 8.24 -5.46 2.42
N ILE A 238 7.70 -5.42 1.18
CA ILE A 238 6.26 -5.41 0.95
C ILE A 238 5.65 -6.76 1.33
N VAL A 239 4.69 -6.74 2.26
CA VAL A 239 3.95 -7.94 2.71
C VAL A 239 2.51 -7.93 2.23
N LYS A 240 1.87 -6.77 2.14
CA LYS A 240 0.51 -6.55 1.64
C LYS A 240 0.46 -5.27 0.83
N VAL A 241 -0.55 -5.18 -0.03
CA VAL A 241 -0.75 -4.02 -0.90
C VAL A 241 -2.21 -3.59 -0.85
N HIS A 242 -2.43 -2.29 -0.61
CA HIS A 242 -3.71 -1.67 -0.92
C HIS A 242 -3.74 -1.18 -2.37
N LEU A 243 -4.88 -1.38 -3.01
CA LEU A 243 -5.17 -0.89 -4.34
C LEU A 243 -6.19 0.24 -4.27
N LYS A 244 -5.74 1.42 -4.63
CA LYS A 244 -6.55 2.62 -4.88
C LYS A 244 -6.11 3.22 -6.20
N ASP A 245 -7.00 3.96 -6.85
CA ASP A 245 -6.61 4.77 -7.99
C ASP A 245 -6.88 6.25 -7.74
N PHE A 246 -5.97 7.08 -8.21
CA PHE A 246 -5.89 8.50 -7.92
C PHE A 246 -5.94 9.28 -9.22
N LYS A 247 -6.80 10.28 -9.29
CA LYS A 247 -6.90 11.17 -10.45
C LYS A 247 -6.63 12.61 -10.06
N ARG A 248 -5.62 13.23 -10.70
CA ARG A 248 -5.35 14.66 -10.55
C ARG A 248 -6.41 15.46 -11.30
N LYS A 249 -6.80 16.58 -10.73
CA LYS A 249 -7.73 17.55 -11.30
C LYS A 249 -7.11 18.95 -11.23
N GLU A 250 -7.64 19.91 -11.98
CA GLU A 250 -7.19 21.31 -11.94
C GLU A 250 -7.27 21.87 -10.52
N ASP A 251 -8.35 21.58 -9.80
CA ASP A 251 -8.61 22.05 -8.45
C ASP A 251 -8.45 20.95 -7.37
N GLY A 252 -7.47 20.03 -7.53
CA GLY A 252 -7.19 19.02 -6.51
C GLY A 252 -7.06 17.61 -7.05
N TYR A 253 -7.80 16.66 -6.46
CA TYR A 253 -7.75 15.25 -6.83
C TYR A 253 -9.10 14.55 -6.57
N ALA A 254 -9.22 13.33 -7.07
CA ALA A 254 -10.30 12.41 -6.71
C ALA A 254 -9.75 11.00 -6.55
N TRP A 255 -10.31 10.24 -5.61
CA TRP A 255 -10.24 8.80 -5.62
C TRP A 255 -11.23 8.29 -6.67
N VAL A 256 -10.80 7.36 -7.49
CA VAL A 256 -11.60 6.81 -8.60
C VAL A 256 -11.47 5.30 -8.61
N ASN A 257 -12.30 4.62 -9.43
CA ASN A 257 -12.19 3.17 -9.56
C ASN A 257 -10.88 2.79 -10.28
N LEU A 258 -10.40 1.57 -10.04
CA LEU A 258 -9.14 1.08 -10.60
C LEU A 258 -9.13 1.17 -12.13
N GLY A 259 -8.12 1.83 -12.68
CA GLY A 259 -7.98 2.07 -14.12
C GLY A 259 -8.66 3.34 -14.65
N ASP A 260 -9.36 4.09 -13.81
CA ASP A 260 -9.99 5.37 -14.22
C ASP A 260 -9.14 6.58 -13.79
N GLY A 261 -8.01 6.35 -13.09
CA GLY A 261 -7.09 7.36 -12.57
C GLY A 261 -5.80 7.53 -13.37
N ASP A 262 -4.79 8.01 -12.67
CA ASP A 262 -3.47 8.36 -13.22
C ASP A 262 -2.40 7.29 -12.88
N VAL A 263 -2.79 6.19 -12.25
CA VAL A 263 -1.87 5.08 -11.97
C VAL A 263 -1.54 4.33 -13.27
N ASP A 264 -0.26 4.22 -13.60
CA ASP A 264 0.21 3.33 -14.67
C ASP A 264 0.20 1.88 -14.17
N TRP A 265 -0.94 1.21 -14.30
CA TRP A 265 -1.12 -0.17 -13.85
C TRP A 265 -0.22 -1.16 -14.58
N GLY A 266 0.18 -0.86 -15.82
CA GLY A 266 1.15 -1.67 -16.56
C GLY A 266 2.54 -1.63 -15.89
N ALA A 267 3.02 -0.43 -15.57
CA ALA A 267 4.28 -0.25 -14.85
C ALA A 267 4.23 -0.81 -13.42
N VAL A 268 3.10 -0.64 -12.72
CA VAL A 268 2.87 -1.21 -11.37
C VAL A 268 2.93 -2.74 -11.40
N ARG A 269 2.23 -3.37 -12.35
CA ARG A 269 2.26 -4.82 -12.54
C ARG A 269 3.68 -5.33 -12.80
N GLN A 270 4.42 -4.67 -13.70
CA GLN A 270 5.79 -5.03 -14.02
C GLN A 270 6.68 -4.91 -12.79
N ALA A 271 6.58 -3.82 -12.02
CA ALA A 271 7.37 -3.62 -10.81
C ALA A 271 7.11 -4.71 -9.75
N PHE A 272 5.87 -5.15 -9.55
CA PHE A 272 5.57 -6.27 -8.66
C PHE A 272 6.16 -7.60 -9.16
N ALA A 273 6.19 -7.82 -10.48
CA ALA A 273 6.85 -8.99 -11.07
C ALA A 273 8.37 -8.94 -10.85
N ASP A 274 9.00 -7.79 -11.07
CA ASP A 274 10.46 -7.59 -10.92
C ASP A 274 10.92 -7.88 -9.48
N VAL A 275 10.12 -7.51 -8.47
CA VAL A 275 10.43 -7.79 -7.06
C VAL A 275 9.92 -9.15 -6.58
N SER A 276 9.32 -9.95 -7.48
CA SER A 276 8.77 -11.29 -7.19
C SER A 276 7.75 -11.26 -6.04
N TYR A 277 6.86 -10.25 -6.04
CA TYR A 277 5.81 -10.13 -5.02
C TYR A 277 4.78 -11.26 -5.17
N SER A 278 4.41 -11.89 -4.06
CA SER A 278 3.49 -13.04 -4.02
C SER A 278 2.45 -12.96 -2.90
N GLY A 279 2.20 -11.75 -2.38
CA GLY A 279 1.23 -11.49 -1.31
C GLY A 279 -0.21 -11.37 -1.80
N SER A 280 -0.97 -10.47 -1.21
CA SER A 280 -2.36 -10.18 -1.57
C SER A 280 -2.50 -8.73 -2.05
N PHE A 281 -3.35 -8.51 -3.04
CA PHE A 281 -3.83 -7.19 -3.42
C PHE A 281 -5.19 -6.95 -2.79
N ILE A 282 -5.29 -6.00 -1.89
CA ILE A 282 -6.50 -5.65 -1.15
C ILE A 282 -7.04 -4.32 -1.69
N THR A 283 -8.21 -4.36 -2.32
CA THR A 283 -8.84 -3.13 -2.80
C THR A 283 -9.42 -2.33 -1.65
N GLU A 284 -9.12 -1.04 -1.61
CA GLU A 284 -9.66 -0.08 -0.65
C GLU A 284 -10.28 1.11 -1.39
N LEU A 285 -11.56 0.97 -1.74
CA LEU A 285 -12.37 1.96 -2.45
C LEU A 285 -13.67 2.21 -1.69
N GLU A 286 -14.50 3.11 -2.19
CA GLU A 286 -15.88 3.20 -1.71
C GLU A 286 -16.61 1.88 -1.91
N GLY A 287 -17.46 1.52 -0.96
CA GLY A 287 -18.28 0.32 -1.03
C GLY A 287 -19.39 0.44 -2.07
N GLY A 288 -19.98 -0.70 -2.43
CA GLY A 288 -21.04 -0.73 -3.40
C GLY A 288 -21.87 -2.00 -3.36
N ASP A 289 -22.78 -2.12 -4.32
CA ASP A 289 -23.59 -3.32 -4.54
C ASP A 289 -22.80 -4.46 -5.21
N GLU A 290 -23.45 -5.59 -5.43
CA GLU A 290 -22.84 -6.75 -6.07
C GLU A 290 -22.28 -6.42 -7.47
N SER A 291 -23.00 -5.61 -8.26
CA SER A 291 -22.58 -5.25 -9.62
C SER A 291 -21.27 -4.44 -9.59
N TYR A 292 -21.19 -3.47 -8.70
CA TYR A 292 -19.98 -2.66 -8.49
C TYR A 292 -18.80 -3.51 -8.01
N LEU A 293 -19.01 -4.36 -7.01
CA LEU A 293 -17.95 -5.23 -6.47
C LEU A 293 -17.45 -6.23 -7.51
N ARG A 294 -18.32 -6.73 -8.37
CA ARG A 294 -17.97 -7.61 -9.49
C ARG A 294 -17.11 -6.88 -10.54
N ASP A 295 -17.46 -5.62 -10.88
CA ASP A 295 -16.64 -4.79 -11.77
C ASP A 295 -15.26 -4.55 -11.16
N VAL A 296 -15.16 -4.16 -9.89
CA VAL A 296 -13.88 -3.97 -9.19
C VAL A 296 -13.02 -5.24 -9.24
N SER A 297 -13.61 -6.40 -8.94
CA SER A 297 -12.94 -7.71 -9.02
C SER A 297 -12.39 -7.98 -10.43
N GLY A 298 -13.19 -7.73 -11.47
CA GLY A 298 -12.77 -7.88 -12.87
C GLY A 298 -11.70 -6.88 -13.32
N ARG A 299 -11.69 -5.67 -12.76
CA ARG A 299 -10.63 -4.68 -13.03
C ARG A 299 -9.27 -5.17 -12.51
N ILE A 300 -9.21 -5.77 -11.32
CA ILE A 300 -7.96 -6.36 -10.79
C ILE A 300 -7.47 -7.46 -11.72
N ASP A 301 -8.36 -8.33 -12.17
CA ASP A 301 -8.02 -9.41 -13.10
C ASP A 301 -7.37 -8.87 -14.38
N ARG A 302 -7.98 -7.87 -15.01
CA ARG A 302 -7.46 -7.27 -16.26
C ARG A 302 -6.19 -6.48 -16.05
N LEU A 303 -6.14 -5.60 -15.04
CA LEU A 303 -5.03 -4.64 -14.86
C LEU A 303 -3.76 -5.31 -14.30
N LEU A 304 -3.94 -6.24 -13.36
CA LEU A 304 -2.83 -6.75 -12.57
C LEU A 304 -2.56 -8.24 -12.77
N LEU A 305 -3.60 -9.07 -12.90
CA LEU A 305 -3.42 -10.52 -12.93
C LEU A 305 -3.34 -11.09 -14.36
N GLY A 306 -3.66 -10.29 -15.39
CA GLY A 306 -3.64 -10.74 -16.78
C GLY A 306 -4.68 -11.85 -17.06
N ARG A 307 -5.76 -11.85 -16.30
CA ARG A 307 -6.91 -12.75 -16.49
C ARG A 307 -7.98 -12.01 -17.29
N SER A 308 -8.57 -12.67 -18.27
CA SER A 308 -9.67 -12.14 -19.11
C SER A 308 -11.02 -12.49 -18.51
#